data_31a4885325dfea60dfa7151135cb31df
#
_entry.id   31a4885325dfea60dfa7151135cb31df
#
_cell.length_a   1.000
_cell.length_b   1.000
_cell.length_c   1.000
_cell.angle_alpha   90.00
_cell.angle_beta   90.00
_cell.angle_gamma   90.00
#
_symmetry.space_group_name_H-M   'P 1'
#
loop_
_entity.id
_entity.type
_entity.pdbx_description
1 polymer ?
#
loop_
_entity_poly.entity_id
_entity_poly.type
_entity_poly.pdbx_seq_one_letter_code
_entity_poly.pdbx_strand_id
1 'polypeptide(L)'
;MVNNNNQNMHGKICMVTGANSGIGKAIALGLAKLGATLVIVCRDPGKGEPARAEIVSESGNSAVELMIADLSSLASVSKLAGEFKSRFPKLDVLVNNAATVKFTRTLTPDGFETMFATNHLAPFLLTNLLLDSLEASGEARVLNVTAPSTVRLDFDDLQSERRFSSLTTFGASKMGNLLFTFELARRLAGRGVVVNAIHPGLVKSNLMREAPAPMRWFTNLMSTKPARSADMIVRVATAPEFAGESGHFYRDGKEIKTDAFALDPENQRQLWQISAELTKLNVQT
;
A
#
# COMPACT_ATOMS: atom_id res chain seq x y z
N MET A 1 27.26 -0.05 -1.29
CA MET A 1 26.67 -0.28 -2.62
C MET A 1 26.18 -1.72 -2.62
N VAL A 2 24.88 -1.95 -2.58
CA VAL A 2 24.30 -3.31 -2.64
C VAL A 2 24.40 -3.76 -4.10
N ASN A 3 24.99 -4.93 -4.33
CA ASN A 3 25.10 -5.52 -5.67
C ASN A 3 23.71 -5.80 -6.24
N ASN A 4 23.23 -4.95 -7.13
CA ASN A 4 21.93 -5.07 -7.82
C ASN A 4 21.92 -6.10 -8.97
N ASN A 5 22.95 -6.94 -9.08
CA ASN A 5 23.16 -7.77 -10.27
C ASN A 5 22.18 -8.95 -10.45
N ASN A 6 21.21 -9.18 -9.55
CA ASN A 6 20.27 -10.30 -9.66
C ASN A 6 18.78 -9.90 -9.60
N GLN A 7 18.46 -8.61 -9.62
CA GLN A 7 17.09 -8.12 -9.51
C GLN A 7 16.60 -7.59 -10.87
N ASN A 8 16.42 -8.48 -11.83
CA ASN A 8 15.88 -8.12 -13.14
C ASN A 8 14.35 -8.27 -13.11
N MET A 9 13.63 -7.18 -13.41
CA MET A 9 12.17 -7.14 -13.44
C MET A 9 11.59 -7.09 -14.87
N HIS A 10 12.39 -7.38 -15.90
CA HIS A 10 11.89 -7.49 -17.27
C HIS A 10 10.79 -8.57 -17.38
N GLY A 11 9.68 -8.22 -18.01
CA GLY A 11 8.49 -9.08 -18.12
C GLY A 11 7.66 -9.20 -16.84
N LYS A 12 8.04 -8.54 -15.75
CA LYS A 12 7.24 -8.41 -14.52
C LYS A 12 6.39 -7.15 -14.57
N ILE A 13 5.14 -7.26 -14.13
CA ILE A 13 4.18 -6.17 -14.08
C ILE A 13 4.00 -5.74 -12.63
N CYS A 14 4.23 -4.46 -12.36
CA CYS A 14 4.18 -3.88 -11.03
C CYS A 14 3.15 -2.76 -10.95
N MET A 15 2.38 -2.69 -9.85
CA MET A 15 1.48 -1.57 -9.56
C MET A 15 1.89 -0.89 -8.25
N VAL A 16 1.95 0.45 -8.26
CA VAL A 16 2.25 1.25 -7.06
C VAL A 16 1.17 2.31 -6.89
N THR A 17 0.45 2.27 -5.76
CA THR A 17 -0.56 3.27 -5.43
C THR A 17 0.06 4.49 -4.74
N GLY A 18 -0.48 5.70 -5.03
CA GLY A 18 0.07 6.96 -4.49
C GLY A 18 1.45 7.30 -5.04
N ALA A 19 1.74 6.94 -6.29
CA ALA A 19 3.06 7.03 -6.90
C ALA A 19 3.40 8.39 -7.51
N ASN A 20 2.57 9.41 -7.33
CA ASN A 20 2.84 10.76 -7.87
C ASN A 20 3.82 11.59 -7.02
N SER A 21 4.22 11.13 -5.84
CA SER A 21 5.15 11.87 -4.96
C SER A 21 5.75 11.00 -3.86
N GLY A 22 6.76 11.53 -3.16
CA GLY A 22 7.31 10.94 -1.95
C GLY A 22 7.83 9.52 -2.13
N ILE A 23 7.50 8.63 -1.19
CA ILE A 23 7.97 7.24 -1.20
C ILE A 23 7.40 6.48 -2.40
N GLY A 24 6.11 6.66 -2.71
CA GLY A 24 5.48 5.94 -3.82
C GLY A 24 6.16 6.22 -5.16
N LYS A 25 6.51 7.50 -5.45
CA LYS A 25 7.28 7.85 -6.65
C LYS A 25 8.68 7.25 -6.63
N ALA A 26 9.35 7.25 -5.49
CA ALA A 26 10.69 6.67 -5.37
C ALA A 26 10.69 5.13 -5.53
N ILE A 27 9.66 4.44 -5.01
CA ILE A 27 9.46 2.99 -5.22
C ILE A 27 9.22 2.72 -6.72
N ALA A 28 8.32 3.49 -7.34
CA ALA A 28 8.00 3.40 -8.74
C ALA A 28 9.25 3.57 -9.63
N LEU A 29 10.06 4.59 -9.33
CA LEU A 29 11.33 4.82 -10.01
C LEU A 29 12.31 3.64 -9.84
N GLY A 30 12.40 3.08 -8.63
CA GLY A 30 13.25 1.94 -8.36
C GLY A 30 12.84 0.70 -9.17
N LEU A 31 11.55 0.38 -9.23
CA LEU A 31 11.01 -0.73 -10.02
C LEU A 31 11.19 -0.49 -11.53
N ALA A 32 10.98 0.74 -12.00
CA ALA A 32 11.21 1.12 -13.39
C ALA A 32 12.69 0.95 -13.81
N LYS A 33 13.65 1.32 -12.95
CA LYS A 33 15.10 1.12 -13.18
C LYS A 33 15.50 -0.35 -13.28
N LEU A 34 14.72 -1.24 -12.69
CA LEU A 34 14.91 -2.69 -12.80
C LEU A 34 14.24 -3.30 -14.05
N GLY A 35 13.59 -2.48 -14.89
CA GLY A 35 12.98 -2.90 -16.15
C GLY A 35 11.54 -3.42 -16.04
N ALA A 36 10.84 -3.20 -14.93
CA ALA A 36 9.44 -3.61 -14.77
C ALA A 36 8.52 -2.85 -15.74
N THR A 37 7.48 -3.51 -16.24
CA THR A 37 6.27 -2.81 -16.71
C THR A 37 5.57 -2.24 -15.49
N LEU A 38 5.48 -0.92 -15.41
CA LEU A 38 5.05 -0.23 -14.20
C LEU A 38 3.71 0.48 -14.42
N VAL A 39 2.77 0.22 -13.52
CA VAL A 39 1.51 0.96 -13.42
C VAL A 39 1.59 1.85 -12.18
N ILE A 40 1.62 3.17 -12.37
CA ILE A 40 1.51 4.13 -11.28
C ILE A 40 0.05 4.57 -11.12
N VAL A 41 -0.44 4.58 -9.88
CA VAL A 41 -1.81 4.97 -9.57
C VAL A 41 -1.81 6.25 -8.73
N CYS A 42 -2.55 7.26 -9.18
CA CYS A 42 -2.79 8.47 -8.40
C CYS A 42 -4.19 9.05 -8.69
N ARG A 43 -4.64 9.99 -7.84
CA ARG A 43 -5.97 10.57 -7.96
C ARG A 43 -6.06 11.68 -9.01
N ASP A 44 -5.01 12.46 -9.16
CA ASP A 44 -4.96 13.71 -9.93
C ASP A 44 -4.07 13.53 -11.16
N PRO A 45 -4.63 13.55 -12.38
CA PRO A 45 -3.85 13.42 -13.61
C PRO A 45 -2.83 14.54 -13.79
N GLY A 46 -3.13 15.78 -13.32
CA GLY A 46 -2.20 16.91 -13.38
C GLY A 46 -0.94 16.73 -12.53
N LYS A 47 -0.97 15.79 -11.54
CA LYS A 47 0.20 15.38 -10.75
C LYS A 47 0.77 14.04 -11.21
N GLY A 48 -0.05 13.20 -11.79
CA GLY A 48 0.34 11.88 -12.27
C GLY A 48 1.21 11.93 -13.51
N GLU A 49 0.81 12.71 -14.52
CA GLU A 49 1.57 12.81 -15.77
C GLU A 49 2.98 13.39 -15.61
N PRO A 50 3.20 14.49 -14.86
CA PRO A 50 4.56 14.92 -14.56
C PRO A 50 5.39 13.86 -13.82
N ALA A 51 4.79 13.15 -12.86
CA ALA A 51 5.49 12.09 -12.13
C ALA A 51 5.85 10.91 -13.05
N ARG A 52 4.95 10.50 -13.95
CA ARG A 52 5.21 9.49 -14.97
C ARG A 52 6.36 9.91 -15.88
N ALA A 53 6.31 11.12 -16.42
CA ALA A 53 7.36 11.64 -17.30
C ALA A 53 8.74 11.68 -16.60
N GLU A 54 8.79 12.09 -15.33
CA GLU A 54 10.01 12.08 -14.53
C GLU A 54 10.53 10.66 -14.31
N ILE A 55 9.66 9.69 -13.97
CA ILE A 55 10.05 8.28 -13.80
C ILE A 55 10.61 7.71 -15.11
N VAL A 56 9.95 7.96 -16.25
CA VAL A 56 10.44 7.54 -17.58
C VAL A 56 11.82 8.13 -17.87
N SER A 57 11.97 9.45 -17.67
CA SER A 57 13.24 10.15 -17.94
C SER A 57 14.39 9.66 -17.06
N GLU A 58 14.14 9.46 -15.75
CA GLU A 58 15.20 9.07 -14.79
C GLU A 58 15.54 7.56 -14.84
N SER A 59 14.59 6.72 -15.25
CA SER A 59 14.82 5.27 -15.37
C SER A 59 15.30 4.83 -16.74
N GLY A 60 15.02 5.60 -17.77
CA GLY A 60 15.18 5.19 -19.18
C GLY A 60 14.16 4.13 -19.63
N ASN A 61 13.16 3.82 -18.80
CA ASN A 61 12.15 2.80 -19.08
C ASN A 61 10.85 3.46 -19.56
N SER A 62 10.46 3.20 -20.79
CA SER A 62 9.21 3.74 -21.38
C SER A 62 7.95 2.96 -20.99
N ALA A 63 8.10 1.75 -20.40
CA ALA A 63 6.98 0.90 -19.99
C ALA A 63 6.39 1.37 -18.63
N VAL A 64 6.07 2.65 -18.53
CA VAL A 64 5.45 3.27 -17.34
C VAL A 64 4.09 3.85 -17.72
N GLU A 65 3.05 3.30 -17.13
CA GLU A 65 1.68 3.68 -17.37
C GLU A 65 1.05 4.40 -16.18
N LEU A 66 0.18 5.36 -16.46
CA LEU A 66 -0.58 6.07 -15.45
C LEU A 66 -2.03 5.61 -15.47
N MET A 67 -2.53 5.17 -14.32
CA MET A 67 -3.95 4.97 -14.08
C MET A 67 -4.46 5.95 -13.03
N ILE A 68 -5.65 6.50 -13.28
CA ILE A 68 -6.27 7.49 -12.38
C ILE A 68 -7.35 6.82 -11.55
N ALA A 69 -7.18 6.90 -10.21
CA ALA A 69 -8.19 6.41 -9.28
C ALA A 69 -8.19 7.23 -7.98
N ASP A 70 -9.38 7.58 -7.50
CA ASP A 70 -9.58 8.09 -6.15
C ASP A 70 -9.83 6.92 -5.20
N LEU A 71 -8.81 6.61 -4.39
CA LEU A 71 -8.88 5.50 -3.43
C LEU A 71 -9.80 5.79 -2.22
N SER A 72 -10.39 6.97 -2.13
CA SER A 72 -11.46 7.25 -1.19
C SER A 72 -12.85 6.81 -1.69
N SER A 73 -12.96 6.32 -2.93
CA SER A 73 -14.19 5.82 -3.53
C SER A 73 -14.07 4.35 -3.92
N LEU A 74 -14.91 3.50 -3.36
CA LEU A 74 -14.92 2.06 -3.66
C LEU A 74 -15.24 1.79 -5.13
N ALA A 75 -16.13 2.58 -5.72
CA ALA A 75 -16.45 2.49 -7.16
C ALA A 75 -15.22 2.81 -8.03
N SER A 76 -14.42 3.81 -7.64
CA SER A 76 -13.17 4.16 -8.33
C SER A 76 -12.10 3.06 -8.18
N VAL A 77 -12.00 2.43 -7.01
CA VAL A 77 -11.12 1.27 -6.79
C VAL A 77 -11.54 0.08 -7.67
N SER A 78 -12.84 -0.21 -7.75
CA SER A 78 -13.36 -1.29 -8.59
C SER A 78 -13.12 -1.03 -10.08
N LYS A 79 -13.31 0.22 -10.53
CA LYS A 79 -12.99 0.63 -11.90
C LYS A 79 -11.50 0.44 -12.22
N LEU A 80 -10.61 0.86 -11.31
CA LEU A 80 -9.17 0.67 -11.44
C LEU A 80 -8.81 -0.80 -11.63
N ALA A 81 -9.34 -1.69 -10.79
CA ALA A 81 -9.09 -3.12 -10.89
C ALA A 81 -9.59 -3.71 -12.22
N GLY A 82 -10.80 -3.30 -12.67
CA GLY A 82 -11.35 -3.72 -13.95
C GLY A 82 -10.52 -3.24 -15.14
N GLU A 83 -10.08 -1.98 -15.12
CA GLU A 83 -9.22 -1.40 -16.15
C GLU A 83 -7.85 -2.13 -16.19
N PHE A 84 -7.26 -2.39 -15.04
CA PHE A 84 -6.00 -3.16 -14.96
C PHE A 84 -6.17 -4.54 -15.59
N LYS A 85 -7.18 -5.30 -15.18
CA LYS A 85 -7.43 -6.67 -15.69
C LYS A 85 -7.72 -6.72 -17.19
N SER A 86 -8.28 -5.67 -17.76
CA SER A 86 -8.52 -5.60 -19.21
C SER A 86 -7.24 -5.35 -20.03
N ARG A 87 -6.18 -4.83 -19.41
CA ARG A 87 -4.95 -4.42 -20.10
C ARG A 87 -3.75 -5.32 -19.79
N PHE A 88 -3.75 -5.98 -18.64
CA PHE A 88 -2.61 -6.75 -18.16
C PHE A 88 -3.02 -8.17 -17.79
N PRO A 89 -2.27 -9.22 -18.24
CA PRO A 89 -2.63 -10.61 -18.02
C PRO A 89 -2.34 -11.10 -16.59
N LYS A 90 -1.47 -10.40 -15.86
CA LYS A 90 -1.03 -10.77 -14.50
C LYS A 90 -0.56 -9.54 -13.73
N LEU A 91 -0.33 -9.71 -12.44
CA LEU A 91 0.30 -8.72 -11.57
C LEU A 91 1.38 -9.39 -10.72
N ASP A 92 2.64 -9.03 -10.92
CA ASP A 92 3.75 -9.64 -10.19
C ASP A 92 4.04 -8.93 -8.86
N VAL A 93 3.84 -7.60 -8.80
CA VAL A 93 4.05 -6.82 -7.57
C VAL A 93 2.94 -5.78 -7.39
N LEU A 94 2.26 -5.82 -6.25
CA LEU A 94 1.34 -4.78 -5.81
C LEU A 94 1.90 -4.06 -4.59
N VAL A 95 2.12 -2.75 -4.70
CA VAL A 95 2.52 -1.91 -3.57
C VAL A 95 1.37 -0.99 -3.18
N ASN A 96 0.66 -1.34 -2.11
CA ASN A 96 -0.35 -0.51 -1.47
C ASN A 96 0.35 0.55 -0.62
N ASN A 97 0.73 1.67 -1.26
CA ASN A 97 1.49 2.74 -0.62
C ASN A 97 0.63 3.98 -0.33
N ALA A 98 -0.44 4.21 -1.09
CA ALA A 98 -1.28 5.39 -0.90
C ALA A 98 -1.82 5.48 0.53
N ALA A 99 -1.75 6.68 1.11
CA ALA A 99 -2.30 6.96 2.42
C ALA A 99 -2.70 8.44 2.54
N THR A 100 -3.63 8.70 3.47
CA THR A 100 -4.04 10.06 3.84
C THR A 100 -4.06 10.23 5.35
N VAL A 101 -3.82 11.45 5.82
CA VAL A 101 -4.06 11.88 7.21
C VAL A 101 -5.03 13.04 7.18
N LYS A 102 -6.03 13.00 8.05
CA LYS A 102 -7.01 14.07 8.26
C LYS A 102 -6.94 14.57 9.68
N PHE A 103 -7.07 15.88 9.85
CA PHE A 103 -7.05 16.55 11.17
C PHE A 103 -8.45 16.81 11.71
N THR A 104 -9.47 16.61 10.87
CA THR A 104 -10.89 16.61 11.22
C THR A 104 -11.54 15.36 10.63
N ARG A 105 -12.57 14.84 11.28
CA ARG A 105 -13.32 13.72 10.73
C ARG A 105 -14.03 14.17 9.46
N THR A 106 -13.76 13.49 8.36
CA THR A 106 -14.40 13.71 7.06
C THR A 106 -14.87 12.37 6.51
N LEU A 107 -15.95 12.42 5.73
CA LEU A 107 -16.51 11.23 5.09
C LEU A 107 -16.16 11.21 3.60
N THR A 108 -16.01 10.01 3.07
CA THR A 108 -15.88 9.75 1.63
C THR A 108 -17.24 9.83 0.94
N PRO A 109 -17.30 9.83 -0.42
CA PRO A 109 -18.57 9.71 -1.14
C PRO A 109 -19.39 8.46 -0.78
N ASP A 110 -18.72 7.39 -0.35
CA ASP A 110 -19.35 6.15 0.09
C ASP A 110 -19.82 6.19 1.56
N GLY A 111 -19.64 7.33 2.27
CA GLY A 111 -20.06 7.52 3.65
C GLY A 111 -19.09 7.00 4.71
N PHE A 112 -17.88 6.56 4.35
CA PHE A 112 -16.87 6.07 5.29
C PHE A 112 -15.94 7.18 5.80
N GLU A 113 -15.40 7.00 7.01
CA GLU A 113 -14.32 7.88 7.50
C GLU A 113 -13.13 7.80 6.54
N THR A 114 -12.59 8.96 6.17
CA THR A 114 -11.66 9.09 5.04
C THR A 114 -10.35 8.32 5.23
N MET A 115 -9.78 8.28 6.45
CA MET A 115 -8.55 7.51 6.68
C MET A 115 -8.82 6.02 6.72
N PHE A 116 -9.91 5.58 7.32
CA PHE A 116 -10.31 4.17 7.29
C PHE A 116 -10.57 3.69 5.85
N ALA A 117 -11.32 4.47 5.06
CA ALA A 117 -11.59 4.15 3.67
C ALA A 117 -10.31 4.09 2.81
N THR A 118 -9.52 5.17 2.83
CA THR A 118 -8.38 5.30 1.92
C THR A 118 -7.19 4.42 2.33
N ASN A 119 -6.91 4.32 3.65
CA ASN A 119 -5.73 3.63 4.13
C ASN A 119 -5.95 2.13 4.33
N HIS A 120 -7.21 1.70 4.56
CA HIS A 120 -7.53 0.30 4.84
C HIS A 120 -8.51 -0.33 3.83
N LEU A 121 -9.73 0.22 3.65
CA LEU A 121 -10.73 -0.42 2.77
C LEU A 121 -10.28 -0.44 1.30
N ALA A 122 -9.60 0.61 0.82
CA ALA A 122 -9.13 0.66 -0.56
C ALA A 122 -8.05 -0.39 -0.86
N PRO A 123 -6.95 -0.54 -0.09
CA PRO A 123 -6.00 -1.62 -0.31
C PRO A 123 -6.62 -3.01 -0.11
N PHE A 124 -7.54 -3.18 0.85
CA PHE A 124 -8.29 -4.41 1.03
C PHE A 124 -9.06 -4.76 -0.25
N LEU A 125 -9.90 -3.85 -0.75
CA LEU A 125 -10.73 -4.09 -1.93
C LEU A 125 -9.87 -4.28 -3.18
N LEU A 126 -8.90 -3.39 -3.43
CA LEU A 126 -8.03 -3.46 -4.61
C LEU A 126 -7.29 -4.79 -4.69
N THR A 127 -6.68 -5.22 -3.58
CA THR A 127 -5.92 -6.47 -3.53
C THR A 127 -6.81 -7.67 -3.83
N ASN A 128 -8.00 -7.74 -3.22
CA ASN A 128 -8.93 -8.83 -3.45
C ASN A 128 -9.49 -8.85 -4.88
N LEU A 129 -9.78 -7.69 -5.48
CA LEU A 129 -10.23 -7.60 -6.87
C LEU A 129 -9.15 -7.97 -7.89
N LEU A 130 -7.87 -7.84 -7.52
CA LEU A 130 -6.73 -8.21 -8.37
C LEU A 130 -6.15 -9.60 -8.03
N LEU A 131 -6.81 -10.37 -7.17
CA LEU A 131 -6.27 -11.64 -6.68
C LEU A 131 -6.00 -12.63 -7.81
N ASP A 132 -6.92 -12.77 -8.77
CA ASP A 132 -6.72 -13.64 -9.94
C ASP A 132 -5.47 -13.23 -10.75
N SER A 133 -5.24 -11.91 -10.90
CA SER A 133 -4.06 -11.39 -11.61
C SER A 133 -2.77 -11.64 -10.82
N LEU A 134 -2.83 -11.57 -9.49
CA LEU A 134 -1.70 -11.89 -8.61
C LEU A 134 -1.37 -13.39 -8.70
N GLU A 135 -2.35 -14.25 -8.62
CA GLU A 135 -2.15 -15.70 -8.74
C GLU A 135 -1.65 -16.11 -10.11
N ALA A 136 -2.10 -15.44 -11.17
CA ALA A 136 -1.60 -15.68 -12.53
C ALA A 136 -0.10 -15.39 -12.70
N SER A 137 0.52 -14.66 -11.77
CA SER A 137 1.99 -14.48 -11.72
C SER A 137 2.73 -15.74 -11.29
N GLY A 138 2.15 -16.55 -10.41
CA GLY A 138 2.79 -17.72 -9.76
C GLY A 138 3.78 -17.37 -8.64
N GLU A 139 4.29 -16.15 -8.60
CA GLU A 139 5.27 -15.66 -7.62
C GLU A 139 5.01 -14.20 -7.22
N ALA A 140 3.73 -13.84 -7.06
CA ALA A 140 3.37 -12.46 -6.79
C ALA A 140 3.73 -12.00 -5.37
N ARG A 141 3.93 -10.69 -5.24
CA ARG A 141 4.20 -10.03 -3.95
C ARG A 141 3.25 -8.86 -3.72
N VAL A 142 2.59 -8.87 -2.58
CA VAL A 142 1.77 -7.76 -2.10
C VAL A 142 2.48 -7.10 -0.92
N LEU A 143 2.77 -5.81 -1.04
CA LEU A 143 3.41 -5.01 -0.01
C LEU A 143 2.47 -3.93 0.49
N ASN A 144 2.09 -4.00 1.75
CA ASN A 144 1.26 -2.99 2.42
C ASN A 144 2.16 -2.01 3.18
N VAL A 145 2.27 -0.77 2.69
CA VAL A 145 3.05 0.27 3.35
C VAL A 145 2.28 0.79 4.55
N THR A 146 2.79 0.48 5.75
CA THR A 146 2.14 0.80 7.01
C THR A 146 3.13 1.36 8.04
N ALA A 147 2.72 1.50 9.27
CA ALA A 147 3.54 1.97 10.38
C ALA A 147 3.32 1.07 11.59
N PRO A 148 4.29 0.95 12.51
CA PRO A 148 4.04 0.37 13.82
C PRO A 148 2.89 1.11 14.49
N SER A 149 1.92 0.36 14.97
CA SER A 149 0.80 0.93 15.72
C SER A 149 0.55 0.11 16.98
N THR A 150 0.32 0.80 18.08
CA THR A 150 -0.17 0.24 19.34
C THR A 150 -1.65 0.59 19.57
N VAL A 151 -2.27 1.26 18.59
CA VAL A 151 -3.69 1.59 18.65
C VAL A 151 -4.49 0.34 18.34
N ARG A 152 -5.21 -0.18 19.33
CA ARG A 152 -6.17 -1.26 19.14
C ARG A 152 -7.39 -0.74 18.43
N LEU A 153 -7.96 -1.55 17.54
CA LEU A 153 -9.21 -1.21 16.86
C LEU A 153 -10.37 -1.38 17.83
N ASP A 154 -11.25 -0.40 17.82
CA ASP A 154 -12.61 -0.55 18.36
C ASP A 154 -13.49 -1.04 17.20
N PHE A 155 -13.83 -2.32 17.18
CA PHE A 155 -14.62 -2.92 16.12
C PHE A 155 -16.06 -2.38 16.07
N ASP A 156 -16.54 -1.80 17.17
CA ASP A 156 -17.84 -1.14 17.24
C ASP A 156 -17.80 0.33 16.80
N ASP A 157 -16.59 0.87 16.54
CA ASP A 157 -16.39 2.26 16.11
C ASP A 157 -15.18 2.42 15.17
N LEU A 158 -15.05 1.56 14.18
CA LEU A 158 -13.96 1.62 13.19
C LEU A 158 -13.90 2.95 12.43
N GLN A 159 -15.01 3.68 12.39
CA GLN A 159 -15.13 4.95 11.69
C GLN A 159 -14.98 6.18 12.61
N SER A 160 -14.59 5.98 13.87
CA SER A 160 -14.37 7.05 14.85
C SER A 160 -15.55 8.02 14.94
N GLU A 161 -16.79 7.48 14.98
CA GLU A 161 -18.03 8.27 15.07
C GLU A 161 -18.23 8.82 16.47
N ARG A 162 -17.91 8.02 17.49
CA ARG A 162 -18.03 8.41 18.90
C ARG A 162 -16.92 9.38 19.32
N ARG A 163 -15.69 9.15 18.83
CA ARG A 163 -14.53 9.98 19.17
C ARG A 163 -13.49 9.96 18.06
N PHE A 164 -13.31 11.09 17.41
CA PHE A 164 -12.26 11.28 16.42
C PHE A 164 -11.01 11.92 17.05
N SER A 165 -9.85 11.33 16.75
CA SER A 165 -8.53 11.92 16.99
C SER A 165 -7.65 11.57 15.80
N SER A 166 -7.08 12.58 15.14
CA SER A 166 -6.28 12.40 13.93
C SER A 166 -5.21 11.31 14.08
N LEU A 167 -4.43 11.35 15.17
CA LEU A 167 -3.35 10.38 15.39
C LEU A 167 -3.88 8.99 15.74
N THR A 168 -4.93 8.92 16.55
CA THR A 168 -5.55 7.64 16.93
C THR A 168 -6.21 6.99 15.73
N THR A 169 -7.02 7.74 14.96
CA THR A 169 -7.71 7.20 13.76
C THR A 169 -6.70 6.80 12.68
N PHE A 170 -5.62 7.60 12.48
CA PHE A 170 -4.53 7.21 11.60
C PHE A 170 -3.84 5.94 12.08
N GLY A 171 -3.47 5.86 13.38
CA GLY A 171 -2.89 4.66 13.99
C GLY A 171 -3.78 3.44 13.86
N ALA A 172 -5.09 3.58 14.06
CA ALA A 172 -6.09 2.53 13.85
C ALA A 172 -6.09 2.05 12.39
N SER A 173 -6.06 2.96 11.40
CA SER A 173 -5.98 2.58 9.99
C SER A 173 -4.67 1.81 9.65
N LYS A 174 -3.56 2.11 10.35
CA LYS A 174 -2.30 1.39 10.18
C LYS A 174 -2.29 0.02 10.88
N MET A 175 -2.95 -0.09 12.03
CA MET A 175 -3.23 -1.38 12.66
C MET A 175 -4.11 -2.25 11.74
N GLY A 176 -5.14 -1.67 11.13
CA GLY A 176 -5.97 -2.37 10.13
C GLY A 176 -5.16 -2.96 8.99
N ASN A 177 -4.14 -2.25 8.50
CA ASN A 177 -3.25 -2.78 7.46
C ASN A 177 -2.37 -3.94 7.95
N LEU A 178 -1.97 -3.96 9.22
CA LEU A 178 -1.25 -5.11 9.79
C LEU A 178 -2.16 -6.33 9.90
N LEU A 179 -3.36 -6.18 10.48
CA LEU A 179 -4.35 -7.25 10.56
C LEU A 179 -4.69 -7.80 9.17
N PHE A 180 -4.93 -6.94 8.20
CA PHE A 180 -5.18 -7.32 6.81
C PHE A 180 -4.02 -8.08 6.21
N THR A 181 -2.78 -7.63 6.41
CA THR A 181 -1.58 -8.29 5.89
C THR A 181 -1.47 -9.72 6.40
N PHE A 182 -1.61 -9.92 7.71
CA PHE A 182 -1.46 -11.24 8.33
C PHE A 182 -2.59 -12.19 7.95
N GLU A 183 -3.83 -11.71 7.93
CA GLU A 183 -4.97 -12.50 7.49
C GLU A 183 -4.85 -12.91 6.02
N LEU A 184 -4.50 -11.96 5.14
CA LEU A 184 -4.35 -12.24 3.71
C LEU A 184 -3.19 -13.22 3.47
N ALA A 185 -2.06 -13.07 4.16
CA ALA A 185 -0.94 -14.01 4.06
C ALA A 185 -1.36 -15.44 4.42
N ARG A 186 -2.16 -15.60 5.48
CA ARG A 186 -2.68 -16.90 5.90
C ARG A 186 -3.67 -17.50 4.88
N ARG A 187 -4.54 -16.68 4.29
CA ARG A 187 -5.51 -17.10 3.27
C ARG A 187 -4.85 -17.50 1.94
N LEU A 188 -3.71 -16.89 1.63
CA LEU A 188 -2.99 -17.13 0.37
C LEU A 188 -1.82 -18.11 0.51
N ALA A 189 -1.69 -18.80 1.65
CA ALA A 189 -0.65 -19.80 1.86
C ALA A 189 -0.73 -20.88 0.76
N GLY A 190 0.39 -21.11 0.07
CA GLY A 190 0.48 -22.08 -1.03
C GLY A 190 -0.12 -21.64 -2.38
N ARG A 191 -0.62 -20.41 -2.51
CA ARG A 191 -1.25 -19.90 -3.74
C ARG A 191 -0.31 -19.06 -4.63
N GLY A 192 1.00 -19.10 -4.40
CA GLY A 192 1.98 -18.35 -5.20
C GLY A 192 1.96 -16.84 -5.01
N VAL A 193 1.37 -16.37 -3.90
CA VAL A 193 1.31 -14.95 -3.54
C VAL A 193 1.83 -14.76 -2.13
N VAL A 194 2.86 -13.95 -1.94
CA VAL A 194 3.35 -13.56 -0.61
C VAL A 194 2.89 -12.15 -0.26
N VAL A 195 2.53 -11.95 1.01
CA VAL A 195 1.95 -10.69 1.51
C VAL A 195 2.70 -10.22 2.73
N ASN A 196 3.26 -9.02 2.66
CA ASN A 196 4.05 -8.47 3.76
C ASN A 196 3.69 -7.00 4.05
N ALA A 197 3.86 -6.60 5.29
CA ALA A 197 3.78 -5.22 5.72
C ALA A 197 5.17 -4.58 5.72
N ILE A 198 5.25 -3.30 5.33
CA ILE A 198 6.52 -2.55 5.31
C ILE A 198 6.36 -1.24 6.08
N HIS A 199 7.26 -1.00 7.02
CA HIS A 199 7.42 0.30 7.65
C HIS A 199 8.51 1.11 6.95
N PRO A 200 8.17 2.20 6.24
CA PRO A 200 9.15 2.98 5.49
C PRO A 200 10.04 3.88 6.37
N GLY A 201 9.79 3.92 7.68
CA GLY A 201 10.39 4.92 8.58
C GLY A 201 9.68 6.28 8.50
N LEU A 202 10.27 7.28 9.14
CA LEU A 202 9.83 8.67 9.01
C LEU A 202 10.41 9.23 7.71
N VAL A 203 9.56 9.45 6.71
CA VAL A 203 9.98 9.88 5.39
C VAL A 203 9.33 11.20 5.03
N LYS A 204 10.13 12.10 4.46
CA LYS A 204 9.64 13.36 3.92
C LYS A 204 8.61 13.09 2.82
N SER A 205 7.36 13.44 3.08
CA SER A 205 6.24 13.19 2.16
C SER A 205 5.16 14.25 2.31
N ASN A 206 4.24 14.29 1.34
CA ASN A 206 3.08 15.17 1.38
C ASN A 206 1.97 14.66 2.34
N LEU A 207 2.21 13.59 3.08
CA LEU A 207 1.22 12.99 3.99
C LEU A 207 0.74 13.99 5.06
N MET A 208 1.66 14.80 5.59
CA MET A 208 1.39 15.80 6.64
C MET A 208 1.12 17.20 6.09
N ARG A 209 0.75 17.34 4.80
CA ARG A 209 0.54 18.66 4.18
C ARG A 209 -0.56 19.49 4.86
N GLU A 210 -1.58 18.86 5.39
CA GLU A 210 -2.70 19.46 6.11
C GLU A 210 -2.41 19.67 7.61
N ALA A 211 -1.25 19.21 8.11
CA ALA A 211 -0.85 19.38 9.51
C ALA A 211 -0.59 20.85 9.86
N PRO A 212 -0.81 21.25 11.13
CA PRO A 212 -0.38 22.56 11.64
C PRO A 212 1.12 22.81 11.36
N ALA A 213 1.47 24.06 11.06
CA ALA A 213 2.81 24.44 10.65
C ALA A 213 3.95 23.94 11.58
N PRO A 214 3.84 24.01 12.94
CA PRO A 214 4.87 23.50 13.84
C PRO A 214 5.09 21.98 13.70
N MET A 215 4.02 21.22 13.58
CA MET A 215 4.08 19.76 13.42
C MET A 215 4.72 19.40 12.08
N ARG A 216 4.36 20.11 11.01
CA ARG A 216 4.94 19.92 9.67
C ARG A 216 6.44 20.23 9.64
N TRP A 217 6.86 21.31 10.34
CA TRP A 217 8.27 21.65 10.46
C TRP A 217 9.07 20.56 11.20
N PHE A 218 8.55 20.11 12.35
CA PHE A 218 9.19 19.06 13.16
C PHE A 218 9.30 17.72 12.41
N THR A 219 8.22 17.28 11.74
CA THR A 219 8.23 16.04 10.95
C THR A 219 9.21 16.12 9.78
N ASN A 220 9.31 17.27 9.11
CA ASN A 220 10.28 17.48 8.03
C ASN A 220 11.74 17.41 8.49
N LEU A 221 12.02 17.93 9.70
CA LEU A 221 13.38 17.90 10.27
C LEU A 221 13.84 16.48 10.60
N MET A 222 12.93 15.62 11.09
CA MET A 222 13.24 14.24 11.48
C MET A 222 13.11 13.22 10.35
N SER A 223 12.68 13.64 9.18
CA SER A 223 12.38 12.73 8.07
C SER A 223 13.61 12.42 7.22
N THR A 224 13.73 11.15 6.85
CA THR A 224 14.76 10.68 5.90
C THR A 224 14.35 10.96 4.44
N LYS A 225 15.34 10.93 3.53
CA LYS A 225 15.07 11.07 2.10
C LYS A 225 14.24 9.87 1.61
N PRO A 226 13.22 10.09 0.75
CA PRO A 226 12.37 9.02 0.22
C PRO A 226 13.14 7.88 -0.45
N ALA A 227 14.23 8.17 -1.14
CA ALA A 227 15.03 7.20 -1.87
C ALA A 227 15.52 6.03 -1.00
N ARG A 228 16.08 6.32 0.20
CA ARG A 228 16.60 5.26 1.08
C ARG A 228 15.52 4.27 1.53
N SER A 229 14.34 4.78 1.87
CA SER A 229 13.21 3.93 2.27
C SER A 229 12.64 3.16 1.09
N ALA A 230 12.62 3.79 -0.10
CA ALA A 230 12.17 3.16 -1.33
C ALA A 230 13.08 2.01 -1.75
N ASP A 231 14.40 2.17 -1.67
CA ASP A 231 15.37 1.11 -2.01
C ASP A 231 15.09 -0.17 -1.23
N MET A 232 14.74 -0.04 0.05
CA MET A 232 14.41 -1.18 0.88
C MET A 232 13.08 -1.83 0.45
N ILE A 233 12.06 -1.04 0.14
CA ILE A 233 10.76 -1.55 -0.31
C ILE A 233 10.93 -2.27 -1.66
N VAL A 234 11.69 -1.68 -2.57
CA VAL A 234 12.02 -2.30 -3.86
C VAL A 234 12.75 -3.63 -3.63
N ARG A 235 13.71 -3.69 -2.70
CA ARG A 235 14.41 -4.93 -2.37
C ARG A 235 13.45 -6.00 -1.85
N VAL A 236 12.54 -5.69 -0.91
CA VAL A 236 11.54 -6.66 -0.43
C VAL A 236 10.59 -7.07 -1.56
N ALA A 237 10.29 -6.15 -2.50
CA ALA A 237 9.45 -6.43 -3.66
C ALA A 237 10.11 -7.35 -4.69
N THR A 238 11.45 -7.39 -4.78
CA THR A 238 12.14 -7.98 -5.94
C THR A 238 13.19 -9.03 -5.60
N ALA A 239 13.83 -8.94 -4.43
CA ALA A 239 14.97 -9.79 -4.11
C ALA A 239 14.54 -11.23 -3.78
N PRO A 240 15.34 -12.22 -4.22
CA PRO A 240 15.03 -13.64 -4.04
C PRO A 240 14.89 -14.08 -2.58
N GLU A 241 15.64 -13.46 -1.67
CA GLU A 241 15.60 -13.78 -0.23
C GLU A 241 14.23 -13.55 0.42
N PHE A 242 13.33 -12.78 -0.22
CA PHE A 242 11.97 -12.54 0.25
C PHE A 242 10.91 -13.32 -0.55
N ALA A 243 11.30 -14.21 -1.46
CA ALA A 243 10.38 -14.87 -2.37
C ALA A 243 9.38 -15.81 -1.67
N GLY A 244 9.78 -16.43 -0.56
CA GLY A 244 8.90 -17.34 0.22
C GLY A 244 8.37 -16.72 1.51
N GLU A 245 8.78 -15.50 1.82
CA GLU A 245 8.50 -14.85 3.09
C GLU A 245 7.14 -14.17 3.05
N SER A 246 6.18 -14.64 3.83
CA SER A 246 4.80 -14.12 3.86
C SER A 246 4.30 -13.96 5.30
N GLY A 247 3.55 -12.90 5.55
CA GLY A 247 3.01 -12.61 6.88
C GLY A 247 4.01 -11.94 7.81
N HIS A 248 4.97 -11.20 7.26
CA HIS A 248 5.99 -10.50 8.04
C HIS A 248 5.78 -8.98 8.01
N PHE A 249 6.34 -8.32 9.03
CA PHE A 249 6.39 -6.86 9.09
C PHE A 249 7.85 -6.40 9.09
N TYR A 250 8.26 -5.71 8.03
CA TYR A 250 9.65 -5.31 7.82
C TYR A 250 9.89 -3.83 8.05
N ARG A 251 11.09 -3.53 8.58
CA ARG A 251 11.71 -2.20 8.56
C ARG A 251 13.19 -2.35 8.25
N ASP A 252 13.69 -1.55 7.33
CA ASP A 252 15.11 -1.59 6.90
C ASP A 252 15.58 -3.02 6.52
N GLY A 253 14.66 -3.84 5.91
CA GLY A 253 14.91 -5.23 5.49
C GLY A 253 15.02 -6.24 6.62
N LYS A 254 14.70 -5.84 7.83
CA LYS A 254 14.65 -6.73 9.01
C LYS A 254 13.20 -6.83 9.48
N GLU A 255 12.83 -8.01 9.89
CA GLU A 255 11.55 -8.20 10.56
C GLU A 255 11.53 -7.44 11.88
N ILE A 256 10.39 -6.76 12.15
CA ILE A 256 10.18 -6.04 13.40
C ILE A 256 8.96 -6.59 14.12
N LYS A 257 8.99 -6.49 15.44
CA LYS A 257 7.86 -6.88 16.29
C LYS A 257 6.69 -5.94 16.09
N THR A 258 5.50 -6.49 16.15
CA THR A 258 4.23 -5.75 16.16
C THR A 258 3.48 -6.02 17.47
N ASP A 259 2.42 -5.23 17.71
CA ASP A 259 1.55 -5.42 18.89
C ASP A 259 0.85 -6.78 18.83
N ALA A 260 0.65 -7.40 19.99
CA ALA A 260 -0.02 -8.69 20.10
C ALA A 260 -1.45 -8.67 19.54
N PHE A 261 -2.12 -7.50 19.57
CA PHE A 261 -3.45 -7.31 18.98
C PHE A 261 -3.45 -7.60 17.47
N ALA A 262 -2.39 -7.20 16.75
CA ALA A 262 -2.27 -7.46 15.31
C ALA A 262 -1.99 -8.93 14.99
N LEU A 263 -1.37 -9.66 15.93
CA LEU A 263 -1.02 -11.08 15.78
C LEU A 263 -2.17 -12.03 16.15
N ASP A 264 -3.22 -11.52 16.79
CA ASP A 264 -4.38 -12.31 17.17
C ASP A 264 -5.23 -12.67 15.93
N PRO A 265 -5.36 -13.96 15.59
CA PRO A 265 -6.12 -14.41 14.42
C PRO A 265 -7.62 -14.05 14.51
N GLU A 266 -8.17 -13.87 15.71
CA GLU A 266 -9.57 -13.48 15.87
C GLU A 266 -9.79 -12.04 15.41
N ASN A 267 -8.94 -11.10 15.88
CA ASN A 267 -8.96 -9.72 15.42
C ASN A 267 -8.77 -9.61 13.90
N GLN A 268 -7.89 -10.46 13.33
CA GLN A 268 -7.63 -10.49 11.89
C GLN A 268 -8.89 -10.92 11.12
N ARG A 269 -9.55 -12.01 11.55
CA ARG A 269 -10.78 -12.52 10.94
C ARG A 269 -11.93 -11.51 11.08
N GLN A 270 -12.09 -10.93 12.26
CA GLN A 270 -13.17 -9.97 12.52
C GLN A 270 -13.03 -8.73 11.60
N LEU A 271 -11.83 -8.14 11.50
CA LEU A 271 -11.62 -7.02 10.58
C LEU A 271 -11.84 -7.40 9.12
N TRP A 272 -11.39 -8.60 8.73
CA TRP A 272 -11.61 -9.12 7.39
C TRP A 272 -13.09 -9.19 7.03
N GLN A 273 -13.91 -9.78 7.90
CA GLN A 273 -15.35 -9.91 7.69
C GLN A 273 -16.02 -8.56 7.54
N ILE A 274 -15.77 -7.64 8.49
CA ILE A 274 -16.32 -6.28 8.44
C ILE A 274 -15.87 -5.56 7.14
N SER A 275 -14.61 -5.69 6.77
CA SER A 275 -14.11 -5.06 5.54
C SER A 275 -14.77 -5.63 4.28
N ALA A 276 -15.00 -6.95 4.23
CA ALA A 276 -15.70 -7.60 3.13
C ALA A 276 -17.16 -7.13 3.02
N GLU A 277 -17.86 -7.03 4.14
CA GLU A 277 -19.24 -6.51 4.20
C GLU A 277 -19.31 -5.06 3.72
N LEU A 278 -18.45 -4.18 4.25
CA LEU A 278 -18.41 -2.76 3.90
C LEU A 278 -18.06 -2.53 2.43
N THR A 279 -17.18 -3.34 1.88
CA THR A 279 -16.78 -3.24 0.47
C THR A 279 -17.67 -4.04 -0.48
N LYS A 280 -18.69 -4.75 0.04
CA LYS A 280 -19.58 -5.65 -0.71
C LYS A 280 -18.81 -6.70 -1.52
N LEU A 281 -17.66 -7.10 -1.01
CA LEU A 281 -16.84 -8.13 -1.63
C LEU A 281 -17.44 -9.51 -1.30
N ASN A 282 -17.82 -10.27 -2.33
CA ASN A 282 -18.20 -11.66 -2.16
C ASN A 282 -16.94 -12.47 -1.86
N VAL A 283 -16.61 -12.63 -0.58
CA VAL A 283 -15.51 -13.48 -0.15
C VAL A 283 -16.01 -14.92 -0.22
N GLN A 284 -15.57 -15.68 -1.22
CA GLN A 284 -15.71 -17.14 -1.14
C GLN A 284 -14.89 -17.59 0.07
N THR A 285 -15.58 -18.09 1.09
CA THR A 285 -15.03 -18.68 2.32
C THR A 285 -14.12 -19.87 2.05
#